data_c65b1aca84ad176ce4ea0a946c162b85
#
_entry.id   c65b1aca84ad176ce4ea0a946c162b85
#
_cell.length_a   1.000
_cell.length_b   1.000
_cell.length_c   1.000
_cell.angle_alpha   90.00
_cell.angle_beta   90.00
_cell.angle_gamma   90.00
#
_symmetry.space_group_name_H-M   'P 1'
#
loop_
_entity.id
_entity.type
_entity.pdbx_description
1 polymer ?
#
loop_
_entity_poly.entity_id
_entity_poly.type
_entity_poly.pdbx_seq_one_letter_code
_entity_poly.pdbx_strand_id
1 'polypeptide(L)'
;MFKKRENVAEIEEGPLLSPKFDNDGLIPVITTCSRTKEILMHGYMNVEALKLTIETKEAHYWSRSRKAIWHKGKTSGFTQKVKEIRIDDDQDAVWITVDIGDGASCHVG
;
A
#
# COMPACT_ATOMS: atom_id res chain seq x y z
N MET A 1 -3.00 11.99 12.52
CA MET A 1 -2.26 11.85 11.29
C MET A 1 -3.13 11.90 10.04
N PHE A 2 -4.22 11.18 10.02
CA PHE A 2 -5.13 11.23 8.88
C PHE A 2 -6.27 12.16 9.17
N LYS A 3 -6.68 12.89 8.15
CA LYS A 3 -7.78 13.83 8.27
C LYS A 3 -9.03 13.23 7.68
N LYS A 4 -10.15 13.86 7.99
CA LYS A 4 -11.39 13.51 7.36
C LYS A 4 -11.26 13.77 5.88
N ARG A 5 -11.87 12.94 5.06
CA ARG A 5 -11.83 13.12 3.62
C ARG A 5 -12.52 14.42 3.21
N GLU A 6 -11.90 15.13 2.31
CA GLU A 6 -12.49 16.34 1.76
C GLU A 6 -12.70 16.18 0.25
N ASN A 7 -11.67 15.71 -0.46
CA ASN A 7 -11.83 15.40 -1.87
C ASN A 7 -10.73 14.44 -2.29
N VAL A 8 -10.92 13.83 -3.44
CA VAL A 8 -10.02 12.79 -3.94
C VAL A 8 -8.65 13.34 -4.27
N ALA A 9 -8.58 14.53 -4.83
CA ALA A 9 -7.28 15.11 -5.20
C ALA A 9 -6.40 15.32 -3.98
N GLU A 10 -6.95 15.81 -2.88
CA GLU A 10 -6.16 15.96 -1.67
C GLU A 10 -5.69 14.63 -1.15
N ILE A 11 -6.54 13.62 -1.22
CA ILE A 11 -6.20 12.31 -0.73
C ILE A 11 -5.05 11.73 -1.52
N GLU A 12 -5.07 11.88 -2.84
CA GLU A 12 -4.03 11.28 -3.68
C GLU A 12 -2.70 12.00 -3.62
N GLU A 13 -2.73 13.30 -3.47
CA GLU A 13 -1.51 14.10 -3.59
C GLU A 13 -0.84 14.46 -2.31
N GLY A 14 -1.55 14.44 -1.23
CA GLY A 14 -1.03 15.01 -0.02
C GLY A 14 -0.94 14.07 1.13
N PRO A 15 -0.58 14.63 2.26
CA PRO A 15 -0.53 13.90 3.50
C PRO A 15 -1.90 13.76 4.14
N LEU A 16 -2.94 14.21 3.46
CA LEU A 16 -4.27 14.29 4.06
C LEU A 16 -5.14 13.08 3.78
N LEU A 17 -4.53 11.92 3.79
CA LEU A 17 -5.30 10.68 3.63
C LEU A 17 -6.21 10.47 4.83
N SER A 18 -7.40 9.98 4.55
CA SER A 18 -8.38 9.66 5.59
C SER A 18 -8.90 8.24 5.41
N PRO A 19 -8.03 7.26 5.43
CA PRO A 19 -8.45 5.88 5.18
C PRO A 19 -9.31 5.35 6.32
N LYS A 20 -10.27 4.52 5.95
CA LYS A 20 -11.16 3.90 6.93
C LYS A 20 -10.63 2.50 7.21
N PHE A 21 -10.04 2.32 8.37
CA PHE A 21 -9.60 1.01 8.79
C PHE A 21 -10.79 0.25 9.36
N ASP A 22 -10.78 -1.06 9.21
CA ASP A 22 -11.86 -1.87 9.72
C ASP A 22 -11.76 -2.03 11.25
N ASN A 23 -12.62 -2.88 11.82
CA ASN A 23 -12.65 -3.06 13.27
C ASN A 23 -11.36 -3.66 13.82
N ASP A 24 -10.57 -4.30 13.00
CA ASP A 24 -9.28 -4.85 13.41
C ASP A 24 -8.14 -3.87 13.15
N GLY A 25 -8.45 -2.68 12.70
CA GLY A 25 -7.44 -1.68 12.40
C GLY A 25 -6.72 -1.91 11.08
N LEU A 26 -7.35 -2.62 10.16
CA LEU A 26 -6.75 -2.97 8.88
C LEU A 26 -7.50 -2.38 7.72
N ILE A 27 -6.78 -2.13 6.63
CA ILE A 27 -7.37 -1.68 5.38
C ILE A 27 -6.81 -2.56 4.26
N PRO A 28 -7.65 -3.03 3.34
CA PRO A 28 -7.15 -3.83 2.22
C PRO A 28 -6.34 -2.98 1.25
N VAL A 29 -5.34 -3.59 0.66
CA VAL A 29 -4.43 -2.93 -0.27
C VAL A 29 -4.31 -3.75 -1.53
N ILE A 30 -4.46 -3.10 -2.68
CA ILE A 30 -4.19 -3.72 -3.98
C ILE A 30 -2.89 -3.11 -4.51
N THR A 31 -1.97 -3.95 -4.93
CA THR A 31 -0.68 -3.51 -5.44
C THR A 31 -0.56 -3.84 -6.91
N THR A 32 -0.27 -2.84 -7.74
CA THR A 32 -0.11 -3.02 -9.19
C THR A 32 1.28 -2.57 -9.63
N CYS A 33 1.74 -3.15 -10.73
CA CYS A 33 3.02 -2.78 -11.32
C CYS A 33 2.87 -1.47 -12.10
N SER A 34 3.78 -0.53 -11.90
CA SER A 34 3.71 0.76 -12.56
C SER A 34 3.93 0.66 -14.08
N ARG A 35 4.66 -0.34 -14.52
CA ARG A 35 4.97 -0.50 -15.95
C ARG A 35 3.96 -1.33 -16.68
N THR A 36 3.58 -2.47 -16.13
CA THR A 36 2.69 -3.40 -16.83
C THR A 36 1.22 -3.22 -16.46
N LYS A 37 0.95 -2.53 -15.36
CA LYS A 37 -0.40 -2.34 -14.84
C LYS A 37 -1.02 -3.64 -14.33
N GLU A 38 -0.23 -4.68 -14.19
CA GLU A 38 -0.73 -5.93 -13.64
C GLU A 38 -0.91 -5.86 -12.14
N ILE A 39 -1.91 -6.54 -11.63
CA ILE A 39 -2.11 -6.65 -10.19
C ILE A 39 -1.10 -7.65 -9.67
N LEU A 40 -0.26 -7.22 -8.75
CA LEU A 40 0.79 -8.07 -8.21
C LEU A 40 0.35 -8.81 -6.96
N MET A 41 -0.42 -8.17 -6.11
CA MET A 41 -0.87 -8.82 -4.88
C MET A 41 -1.99 -8.03 -4.22
N HIS A 42 -2.67 -8.69 -3.31
CA HIS A 42 -3.65 -8.11 -2.43
C HIS A 42 -3.16 -8.36 -1.01
N GLY A 43 -3.18 -7.35 -0.19
CA GLY A 43 -2.73 -7.47 1.19
C GLY A 43 -3.50 -6.55 2.11
N TYR A 44 -2.94 -6.32 3.28
CA TYR A 44 -3.53 -5.43 4.28
C TYR A 44 -2.46 -4.52 4.87
N MET A 45 -2.90 -3.37 5.37
CA MET A 45 -2.04 -2.47 6.11
C MET A 45 -2.76 -2.07 7.38
N ASN A 46 -2.00 -1.92 8.47
CA ASN A 46 -2.52 -1.19 9.62
C ASN A 46 -2.01 0.24 9.50
N VAL A 47 -2.31 1.09 10.47
CA VAL A 47 -1.88 2.49 10.42
C VAL A 47 -0.35 2.58 10.30
N GLU A 48 0.38 1.79 11.08
CA GLU A 48 1.84 1.83 11.05
C GLU A 48 2.41 1.42 9.69
N ALA A 49 1.87 0.36 9.10
CA ALA A 49 2.35 -0.09 7.79
C ALA A 49 2.10 0.97 6.73
N LEU A 50 0.94 1.62 6.76
CA LEU A 50 0.64 2.68 5.81
C LEU A 50 1.56 3.87 6.02
N LYS A 51 1.81 4.26 7.27
CA LYS A 51 2.74 5.35 7.55
C LYS A 51 4.13 5.03 7.03
N LEU A 52 4.64 3.84 7.28
CA LEU A 52 5.95 3.45 6.81
C LEU A 52 6.01 3.43 5.28
N THR A 53 4.95 3.00 4.64
CA THR A 53 4.89 3.00 3.19
C THR A 53 4.98 4.42 2.63
N ILE A 54 4.27 5.35 3.25
CA ILE A 54 4.30 6.74 2.83
C ILE A 54 5.68 7.37 3.07
N GLU A 55 6.25 7.11 4.22
CA GLU A 55 7.53 7.71 4.59
C GLU A 55 8.71 7.16 3.81
N THR A 56 8.76 5.86 3.65
CA THR A 56 9.91 5.22 3.00
C THR A 56 9.74 5.10 1.50
N LYS A 57 8.51 5.19 1.02
CA LYS A 57 8.16 4.94 -0.39
C LYS A 57 8.48 3.52 -0.81
N GLU A 58 8.48 2.62 0.14
CA GLU A 58 8.59 1.18 -0.11
C GLU A 58 7.43 0.49 0.59
N ALA A 59 6.85 -0.49 -0.07
CA ALA A 59 5.62 -1.10 0.42
C ALA A 59 5.83 -1.90 1.70
N HIS A 60 5.01 -1.59 2.69
CA HIS A 60 4.94 -2.31 3.95
C HIS A 60 3.51 -2.80 4.12
N TYR A 61 3.35 -4.00 4.59
CA TYR A 61 2.03 -4.60 4.78
C TYR A 61 1.90 -5.12 6.20
N TRP A 62 0.68 -5.42 6.58
CA TRP A 62 0.43 -6.11 7.85
C TRP A 62 0.17 -7.57 7.56
N SER A 63 0.96 -8.44 8.15
CA SER A 63 0.75 -9.88 8.03
C SER A 63 -0.23 -10.32 9.10
N ARG A 64 -1.41 -10.75 8.69
CA ARG A 64 -2.44 -11.18 9.64
C ARG A 64 -2.04 -12.46 10.36
N SER A 65 -1.35 -13.36 9.67
CA SER A 65 -0.95 -14.62 10.27
C SER A 65 0.19 -14.46 11.26
N ARG A 66 1.13 -13.56 10.97
CA ARG A 66 2.26 -13.33 11.88
C ARG A 66 1.98 -12.23 12.89
N LYS A 67 0.94 -11.45 12.67
CA LYS A 67 0.59 -10.29 13.47
C LYS A 67 1.76 -9.32 13.58
N ALA A 68 2.34 -9.00 12.45
CA ALA A 68 3.51 -8.14 12.38
C ALA A 68 3.55 -7.38 11.06
N ILE A 69 4.29 -6.27 11.06
CA ILE A 69 4.51 -5.50 9.85
C ILE A 69 5.53 -6.23 8.99
N TRP A 70 5.29 -6.25 7.71
CA TRP A 70 6.12 -6.92 6.73
C TRP A 70 6.60 -5.91 5.69
N HIS A 71 7.90 -5.65 5.65
CA HIS A 71 8.51 -4.80 4.63
C HIS A 71 8.79 -5.67 3.41
N LYS A 72 7.99 -5.50 2.38
CA LYS A 72 8.08 -6.35 1.19
C LYS A 72 9.44 -6.23 0.56
N GLY A 73 10.10 -7.36 0.40
CA GLY A 73 11.40 -7.43 -0.26
C GLY A 73 12.60 -7.19 0.63
N LYS A 74 12.39 -6.91 1.92
CA LYS A 74 13.52 -6.63 2.81
C LYS A 74 14.47 -7.83 2.85
N THR A 75 13.95 -9.03 2.90
CA THR A 75 14.76 -10.24 2.96
C THR A 75 15.12 -10.75 1.58
N SER A 76 14.16 -10.73 0.66
CA SER A 76 14.38 -11.29 -0.67
C SER A 76 15.12 -10.35 -1.62
N GLY A 77 15.21 -9.07 -1.28
CA GLY A 77 15.82 -8.09 -2.15
C GLY A 77 14.90 -7.50 -3.21
N PHE A 78 13.65 -7.93 -3.26
CA PHE A 78 12.71 -7.45 -4.27
C PHE A 78 11.71 -6.48 -3.64
N THR A 79 12.20 -5.32 -3.24
CA THR A 79 11.34 -4.30 -2.65
C THR A 79 10.37 -3.76 -3.69
N GLN A 80 9.27 -3.21 -3.21
CA GLN A 80 8.27 -2.57 -4.06
C GLN A 80 8.34 -1.07 -3.81
N LYS A 81 8.93 -0.34 -4.75
CA LYS A 81 9.05 1.11 -4.61
C LYS A 81 7.76 1.77 -5.03
N VAL A 82 7.14 2.47 -4.11
CA VAL A 82 5.84 3.06 -4.34
C VAL A 82 5.95 4.30 -5.20
N LYS A 83 5.25 4.31 -6.31
CA LYS A 83 5.19 5.44 -7.22
C LYS A 83 3.92 6.26 -7.00
N GLU A 84 2.87 5.63 -6.54
CA GLU A 84 1.59 6.31 -6.37
C GLU A 84 0.76 5.59 -5.32
N ILE A 85 0.03 6.34 -4.51
CA ILE A 85 -0.89 5.78 -3.53
C ILE A 85 -2.24 6.43 -3.78
N ARG A 86 -3.26 5.62 -3.93
CA ARG A 86 -4.64 6.07 -4.09
C ARG A 86 -5.54 5.40 -3.09
N ILE A 87 -6.64 6.07 -2.79
CA ILE A 87 -7.67 5.53 -1.92
C ILE A 87 -8.96 5.56 -2.72
N ASP A 88 -9.77 4.52 -2.59
CA ASP A 88 -11.02 4.48 -3.34
C ASP A 88 -12.01 5.52 -2.80
N ASP A 89 -13.15 5.68 -3.47
CA ASP A 89 -14.10 6.73 -3.13
C ASP A 89 -14.59 6.66 -1.70
N ASP A 90 -14.76 5.48 -1.16
CA ASP A 90 -15.22 5.30 0.20
C ASP A 90 -14.08 5.34 1.21
N GLN A 91 -12.85 5.37 0.74
CA GLN A 91 -11.64 5.37 1.56
C GLN A 91 -11.51 4.13 2.43
N ASP A 92 -12.04 3.02 1.98
CA ASP A 92 -11.94 1.76 2.71
C ASP A 92 -11.03 0.75 2.01
N ALA A 93 -10.31 1.15 0.98
CA ALA A 93 -9.31 0.32 0.32
C ALA A 93 -8.21 1.22 -0.24
N VAL A 94 -7.00 0.72 -0.26
CA VAL A 94 -5.84 1.45 -0.76
C VAL A 94 -5.33 0.75 -2.02
N TRP A 95 -4.91 1.53 -2.97
CA TRP A 95 -4.31 1.03 -4.20
C TRP A 95 -2.94 1.68 -4.32
N ILE A 96 -1.89 0.87 -4.35
CA ILE A 96 -0.54 1.38 -4.57
C ILE A 96 -0.01 0.87 -5.90
N THR A 97 0.70 1.75 -6.57
CA THR A 97 1.39 1.42 -7.82
C THR A 97 2.87 1.41 -7.51
N VAL A 98 3.54 0.33 -7.86
CA VAL A 98 4.93 0.15 -7.46
C VAL A 98 5.83 -0.17 -8.65
N ASP A 99 7.10 0.19 -8.52
CA ASP A 99 8.14 -0.20 -9.45
C ASP A 99 8.90 -1.34 -8.79
N ILE A 100 8.88 -2.50 -9.42
CA ILE A 100 9.55 -3.68 -8.89
C ILE A 100 10.87 -3.96 -9.58
N GLY A 101 11.31 -3.06 -10.45
CA GLY A 101 12.55 -3.27 -11.19
C GLY A 101 12.39 -4.34 -12.26
N ASP A 102 13.53 -4.82 -12.76
CA ASP A 102 13.51 -5.79 -13.83
C ASP A 102 13.37 -7.19 -13.27
N GLY A 103 12.38 -7.86 -13.65
CA GLY A 103 12.27 -9.29 -13.38
C GLY A 103 11.70 -9.72 -12.06
N ALA A 104 11.38 -8.79 -11.19
CA ALA A 104 10.79 -9.18 -9.92
C ALA A 104 9.28 -9.14 -10.01
N SER A 105 8.60 -10.16 -9.55
CA SER A 105 7.15 -10.19 -9.57
C SER A 105 6.66 -11.20 -8.55
N CYS A 106 5.63 -10.81 -7.84
CA CYS A 106 5.04 -11.69 -6.86
C CYS A 106 4.17 -12.74 -7.47
N HIS A 107 3.71 -12.51 -8.66
CA HIS A 107 2.72 -13.40 -9.25
C HIS A 107 3.27 -14.26 -10.35
N VAL A 108 4.51 -14.46 -10.33
CA VAL A 108 5.12 -15.25 -11.34
C VAL A 108 4.46 -16.56 -11.48
N GLY A 109 3.72 -16.67 -11.97
CA GLY A 109 3.03 -17.80 -11.98
C GLY A 109 2.38 -18.35 -12.57
#